data_bb3dc6797e1042caa56aa5ab971052e7
#
_entry.id   bb3dc6797e1042caa56aa5ab971052e7
#
_cell.length_a   1.000
_cell.length_b   1.000
_cell.length_c   1.000
_cell.angle_alpha   90.00
_cell.angle_beta   90.00
_cell.angle_gamma   90.00
#
_symmetry.space_group_name_H-M   'P 1'
#
loop_
_entity.id
_entity.type
_entity.pdbx_description
1 polymer ?
#
loop_
_entity_poly.entity_id
_entity_poly.type
_entity_poly.pdbx_seq_one_letter_code
_entity_poly.pdbx_strand_id
1 'polypeptide(L)'
;MKKIMYIFLFLTSYIYSHELMLNVIENRDKTVTLIGGETIPGAMIRFESLQTGEVIFKQRLPKESELTISIPNEPYQIVLDGGPGEKVIKEGVFLKGENIDKSKINPKVIEKLTKPEHETEEWDKLTTILFSIAFVLFLLTIYFSARNSNKILSLLKEDN
;
A
#
# COMPACT_ATOMS: atom_id res chain seq x y z
N MET A 1 -26.78 22.22 10.78
CA MET A 1 -25.63 22.21 9.89
C MET A 1 -24.30 22.07 10.64
N LYS A 2 -24.00 22.85 11.71
CA LYS A 2 -22.73 22.73 12.46
C LYS A 2 -22.46 21.33 13.03
N LYS A 3 -23.43 20.58 13.51
CA LYS A 3 -23.27 19.22 14.06
C LYS A 3 -22.87 18.19 13.00
N ILE A 4 -23.36 18.31 11.77
CA ILE A 4 -23.01 17.41 10.65
C ILE A 4 -21.57 17.65 10.20
N MET A 5 -21.10 18.90 10.22
CA MET A 5 -19.73 19.27 9.91
C MET A 5 -18.72 18.65 10.90
N TYR A 6 -19.07 18.58 12.20
CA TYR A 6 -18.21 17.92 13.20
C TYR A 6 -18.14 16.41 13.02
N ILE A 7 -19.26 15.76 12.62
CA ILE A 7 -19.27 14.32 12.31
C ILE A 7 -18.37 14.02 11.11
N PHE A 8 -18.41 14.87 10.07
CA PHE A 8 -17.56 14.73 8.90
C PHE A 8 -16.07 14.93 9.23
N LEU A 9 -15.76 15.92 10.08
CA LEU A 9 -14.40 16.16 10.55
C LEU A 9 -13.86 14.99 11.39
N PHE A 10 -14.72 14.32 12.17
CA PHE A 10 -14.37 13.18 13.00
C PHE A 10 -14.12 11.91 12.16
N LEU A 11 -14.85 11.72 11.08
CA LEU A 11 -14.69 10.60 10.16
C LEU A 11 -13.38 10.66 9.36
N THR A 12 -12.86 11.86 9.08
CA THR A 12 -11.59 12.03 8.34
C THR A 12 -10.34 11.77 9.19
N SER A 13 -10.48 11.75 10.51
CA SER A 13 -9.34 11.55 11.43
C SER A 13 -8.86 10.10 11.53
N TYR A 14 -9.56 9.13 10.95
CA TYR A 14 -9.23 7.71 11.06
C TYR A 14 -8.45 7.13 9.87
N ILE A 15 -8.06 7.98 8.91
CA ILE A 15 -7.21 7.53 7.80
C ILE A 15 -5.75 7.57 8.25
N TYR A 16 -5.35 6.64 9.11
CA TYR A 16 -3.95 6.34 9.34
C TYR A 16 -3.48 5.40 8.23
N SER A 17 -2.77 5.95 7.26
CA SER A 17 -1.97 5.14 6.35
C SER A 17 -0.74 4.65 7.13
N HIS A 18 -0.70 3.36 7.45
CA HIS A 18 0.53 2.74 7.92
C HIS A 18 1.43 2.54 6.70
N GLU A 19 2.55 3.22 6.68
CA GLU A 19 3.55 3.03 5.63
C GLU A 19 4.39 1.79 5.96
N LEU A 20 4.38 0.81 5.06
CA LEU A 20 5.23 -0.37 5.18
C LEU A 20 6.69 0.04 4.92
N MET A 21 7.55 -0.13 5.91
CA MET A 21 8.97 0.20 5.81
C MET A 21 9.83 -1.07 5.85
N LEU A 22 10.85 -1.11 5.02
CA LEU A 22 11.86 -2.16 5.01
C LEU A 22 13.26 -1.54 5.08
N ASN A 23 14.01 -1.85 6.11
CA ASN A 23 15.42 -1.51 6.21
C ASN A 23 16.27 -2.74 5.86
N VAL A 24 17.32 -2.53 5.08
CA VAL A 24 18.22 -3.57 4.60
C VAL A 24 19.63 -3.22 5.03
N ILE A 25 20.23 -4.09 5.83
CA ILE A 25 21.58 -3.88 6.39
C ILE A 25 22.48 -5.01 5.88
N GLU A 26 23.54 -4.64 5.16
CA GLU A 26 24.59 -5.57 4.72
C GLU A 26 25.49 -5.93 5.92
N ASN A 27 25.69 -7.22 6.15
CA ASN A 27 26.62 -7.73 7.14
C ASN A 27 27.91 -8.18 6.48
N ARG A 28 29.02 -8.20 7.25
CA ARG A 28 30.35 -8.56 6.75
C ARG A 28 30.51 -10.07 6.48
N ASP A 29 29.61 -10.89 6.97
CA ASP A 29 29.63 -12.36 6.95
C ASP A 29 28.83 -12.96 5.77
N LYS A 30 28.60 -12.20 4.70
CA LYS A 30 27.78 -12.60 3.55
C LYS A 30 26.31 -12.81 3.90
N THR A 31 25.81 -12.12 4.90
CA THR A 31 24.40 -12.09 5.23
C THR A 31 23.83 -10.69 5.07
N VAL A 32 22.52 -10.60 4.93
CA VAL A 32 21.75 -9.37 4.98
C VAL A 32 20.75 -9.45 6.12
N THR A 33 20.67 -8.41 6.92
CA THR A 33 19.65 -8.26 7.96
C THR A 33 18.54 -7.35 7.43
N LEU A 34 17.35 -7.87 7.46
CA LEU A 34 16.11 -7.21 7.04
C LEU A 34 15.32 -6.82 8.27
N ILE A 35 15.02 -5.54 8.40
CA ILE A 35 14.23 -5.02 9.51
C ILE A 35 12.95 -4.43 8.92
N GLY A 36 11.82 -5.07 9.23
CA GLY A 36 10.49 -4.55 8.88
C GLY A 36 10.06 -3.47 9.87
N GLY A 37 9.37 -2.43 9.39
CA GLY A 37 8.80 -1.42 10.28
C GLY A 37 7.77 -2.01 11.26
N GLU A 38 7.52 -1.32 12.35
CA GLU A 38 6.88 -1.76 13.61
C GLU A 38 5.50 -2.44 13.50
N THR A 39 4.86 -2.53 12.35
CA THR A 39 3.41 -2.65 12.35
C THR A 39 2.83 -3.90 11.72
N ILE A 40 3.62 -4.76 11.07
CA ILE A 40 3.04 -5.95 10.42
C ILE A 40 3.83 -7.23 10.79
N PRO A 41 3.60 -7.78 11.99
CA PRO A 41 4.13 -9.10 12.33
C PRO A 41 3.61 -10.15 11.36
N GLY A 42 4.52 -10.93 10.79
CA GLY A 42 4.15 -11.98 9.85
C GLY A 42 4.06 -11.55 8.39
N ALA A 43 4.48 -10.33 8.05
CA ALA A 43 4.71 -9.93 6.66
C ALA A 43 5.64 -10.91 5.95
N MET A 44 5.43 -11.13 4.65
CA MET A 44 6.19 -12.10 3.88
C MET A 44 7.42 -11.42 3.25
N ILE A 45 8.60 -11.93 3.57
CA ILE A 45 9.83 -11.59 2.87
C ILE A 45 10.03 -12.57 1.72
N ARG A 46 10.35 -12.03 0.53
CA ARG A 46 10.74 -12.82 -0.65
C ARG A 46 11.99 -12.22 -1.27
N PHE A 47 12.90 -13.08 -1.73
CA PHE A 47 13.96 -12.72 -2.65
C PHE A 47 13.57 -13.23 -4.02
N GLU A 48 13.58 -12.36 -4.99
CA GLU A 48 13.17 -12.67 -6.35
C GLU A 48 14.34 -12.43 -7.31
N SER A 49 14.69 -13.45 -8.11
CA SER A 49 15.77 -13.36 -9.10
C SER A 49 15.46 -12.33 -10.17
N LEU A 50 16.37 -11.40 -10.42
CA LEU A 50 16.26 -10.45 -11.53
C LEU A 50 16.65 -11.06 -12.88
N GLN A 51 17.15 -12.31 -12.90
CA GLN A 51 17.45 -13.04 -14.11
C GLN A 51 16.24 -13.84 -14.60
N THR A 52 15.63 -14.61 -13.70
CA THR A 52 14.55 -15.57 -14.02
C THR A 52 13.18 -15.09 -13.63
N GLY A 53 13.07 -14.21 -12.65
CA GLY A 53 11.81 -13.81 -12.03
C GLY A 53 11.25 -14.81 -11.03
N GLU A 54 12.04 -15.82 -10.68
CA GLU A 54 11.63 -16.83 -9.71
C GLU A 54 11.93 -16.41 -8.28
N VAL A 55 11.16 -16.95 -7.33
CA VAL A 55 11.38 -16.72 -5.90
C VAL A 55 12.53 -17.61 -5.43
N ILE A 56 13.67 -17.02 -5.07
CA ILE A 56 14.85 -17.68 -4.54
C ILE A 56 14.66 -18.06 -3.06
N PHE A 57 14.02 -17.15 -2.31
CA PHE A 57 13.82 -17.31 -0.88
C PHE A 57 12.45 -16.74 -0.49
N LYS A 58 11.80 -17.38 0.50
CA LYS A 58 10.50 -16.92 1.00
C LYS A 58 10.36 -17.32 2.48
N GLN A 59 10.15 -16.33 3.34
CA GLN A 59 9.92 -16.55 4.77
C GLN A 59 9.05 -15.44 5.37
N ARG A 60 8.27 -15.77 6.39
CA ARG A 60 7.56 -14.77 7.18
C ARG A 60 8.50 -14.05 8.13
N LEU A 61 8.30 -12.75 8.26
CA LEU A 61 9.04 -11.93 9.22
C LEU A 61 8.67 -12.38 10.66
N PRO A 62 9.65 -12.64 11.54
CA PRO A 62 9.42 -12.98 12.94
C PRO A 62 8.71 -11.83 13.70
N LYS A 63 8.28 -12.11 14.92
CA LYS A 63 7.64 -11.10 15.78
C LYS A 63 8.56 -9.92 16.11
N GLU A 64 9.85 -10.16 16.15
CA GLU A 64 10.90 -9.18 16.37
C GLU A 64 11.11 -8.26 15.16
N SER A 65 10.40 -8.53 14.05
CA SER A 65 10.49 -7.78 12.78
C SER A 65 11.90 -7.73 12.19
N GLU A 66 12.77 -8.66 12.58
CA GLU A 66 14.15 -8.77 12.11
C GLU A 66 14.43 -10.17 11.58
N LEU A 67 15.11 -10.26 10.42
CA LEU A 67 15.45 -11.52 9.78
C LEU A 67 16.80 -11.42 9.09
N THR A 68 17.74 -12.30 9.46
CA THR A 68 19.06 -12.37 8.84
C THR A 68 19.13 -13.57 7.89
N ILE A 69 19.56 -13.31 6.64
CA ILE A 69 19.54 -14.26 5.53
C ILE A 69 20.86 -14.18 4.77
N SER A 70 21.33 -15.30 4.25
CA SER A 70 22.48 -15.33 3.35
C SER A 70 22.20 -14.60 2.05
N ILE A 71 23.15 -13.79 1.58
CA ILE A 71 23.05 -13.08 0.31
C ILE A 71 23.10 -14.09 -0.86
N PRO A 72 22.11 -14.07 -1.78
CA PRO A 72 22.17 -14.88 -2.98
C PRO A 72 23.36 -14.54 -3.90
N ASN A 73 23.85 -15.53 -4.65
CA ASN A 73 24.96 -15.33 -5.59
C ASN A 73 24.52 -14.81 -6.98
N GLU A 74 23.29 -14.34 -7.09
CA GLU A 74 22.72 -13.81 -8.34
C GLU A 74 22.03 -12.46 -8.09
N PRO A 75 21.82 -11.65 -9.13
CA PRO A 75 21.05 -10.41 -9.00
C PRO A 75 19.63 -10.68 -8.52
N TYR A 76 19.23 -10.02 -7.44
CA TYR A 76 17.92 -10.22 -6.82
C TYR A 76 17.32 -8.92 -6.31
N GLN A 77 16.03 -8.93 -6.09
CA GLN A 77 15.32 -7.90 -5.35
C GLN A 77 14.71 -8.48 -4.07
N ILE A 78 14.52 -7.62 -3.09
CA ILE A 78 13.90 -7.94 -1.81
C ILE A 78 12.51 -7.38 -1.81
N VAL A 79 11.52 -8.23 -1.56
CA VAL A 79 10.11 -7.84 -1.50
C VAL A 79 9.59 -8.12 -0.10
N LEU A 80 9.08 -7.07 0.56
CA LEU A 80 8.30 -7.18 1.78
C LEU A 80 6.83 -7.02 1.40
N ASP A 81 6.04 -8.05 1.68
CA ASP A 81 4.62 -8.12 1.37
C ASP A 81 3.84 -8.11 2.68
N GLY A 82 3.16 -7.00 2.95
CA GLY A 82 2.34 -6.79 4.15
C GLY A 82 0.89 -7.21 3.97
N GLY A 83 0.50 -7.60 2.76
CA GLY A 83 -0.87 -7.96 2.42
C GLY A 83 -1.42 -7.16 1.22
N PRO A 84 -2.73 -7.19 1.00
CA PRO A 84 -3.34 -6.56 -0.17
C PRO A 84 -3.05 -5.07 -0.28
N GLY A 85 -2.33 -4.68 -1.34
CA GLY A 85 -1.99 -3.29 -1.61
C GLY A 85 -0.75 -2.76 -0.88
N GLU A 86 -0.15 -3.54 0.03
CA GLU A 86 1.02 -3.11 0.81
C GLU A 86 2.26 -3.93 0.43
N LYS A 87 3.10 -3.39 -0.43
CA LYS A 87 4.32 -4.03 -0.91
C LYS A 87 5.47 -3.03 -0.99
N VAL A 88 6.61 -3.40 -0.42
CA VAL A 88 7.86 -2.64 -0.54
C VAL A 88 8.89 -3.47 -1.27
N ILE A 89 9.49 -2.88 -2.30
CA ILE A 89 10.53 -3.52 -3.11
C ILE A 89 11.83 -2.74 -2.92
N LYS A 90 12.91 -3.46 -2.64
CA LYS A 90 14.27 -2.91 -2.58
C LYS A 90 15.23 -3.75 -3.42
N GLU A 91 16.23 -3.07 -3.99
CA GLU A 91 17.35 -3.78 -4.64
C GLU A 91 18.07 -4.68 -3.62
N GLY A 92 18.49 -5.84 -4.08
CA GLY A 92 19.35 -6.72 -3.30
C GLY A 92 20.70 -6.05 -3.00
N VAL A 93 21.23 -6.35 -1.84
CA VAL A 93 22.56 -5.90 -1.41
C VAL A 93 23.59 -6.91 -1.87
N PHE A 94 24.74 -6.41 -2.28
CA PHE A 94 25.83 -7.24 -2.81
C PHE A 94 27.12 -6.89 -2.09
N LEU A 95 27.95 -7.88 -1.88
CA LEU A 95 29.24 -7.69 -1.22
C LEU A 95 30.13 -6.72 -1.99
N LYS A 96 30.77 -5.80 -1.28
CA LYS A 96 31.79 -4.91 -1.84
C LYS A 96 32.89 -5.73 -2.48
N GLY A 97 32.98 -5.70 -3.83
CA GLY A 97 33.99 -6.41 -4.62
C GLY A 97 33.43 -7.50 -5.54
N GLU A 98 32.22 -7.93 -5.39
CA GLU A 98 31.55 -8.75 -6.40
C GLU A 98 30.95 -7.84 -7.47
N ASN A 99 31.58 -7.84 -8.65
CA ASN A 99 31.01 -7.23 -9.84
C ASN A 99 29.79 -8.05 -10.26
N ILE A 100 28.61 -7.57 -9.92
CA ILE A 100 27.41 -8.15 -10.50
C ILE A 100 27.44 -7.82 -11.96
N ASP A 101 27.37 -8.86 -12.75
CA ASP A 101 27.16 -8.73 -14.16
C ASP A 101 25.75 -8.18 -14.41
N LYS A 102 25.63 -6.85 -14.43
CA LYS A 102 24.36 -6.17 -14.70
C LYS A 102 23.77 -6.53 -16.07
N SER A 103 24.59 -7.14 -16.96
CA SER A 103 24.12 -7.65 -18.24
C SER A 103 23.17 -8.85 -18.09
N LYS A 104 23.22 -9.53 -16.95
CA LYS A 104 22.31 -10.64 -16.62
C LYS A 104 20.95 -10.22 -16.10
N ILE A 105 20.77 -8.92 -15.82
CA ILE A 105 19.47 -8.39 -15.39
C ILE A 105 18.55 -8.34 -16.62
N ASN A 106 17.44 -9.07 -16.54
CA ASN A 106 16.48 -9.11 -17.63
C ASN A 106 15.41 -8.01 -17.43
N PRO A 107 15.38 -6.96 -18.28
CA PRO A 107 14.44 -5.85 -18.12
C PRO A 107 12.97 -6.29 -18.19
N LYS A 108 12.64 -7.33 -18.93
CA LYS A 108 11.28 -7.90 -18.98
C LYS A 108 10.88 -8.56 -17.67
N VAL A 109 11.85 -9.12 -16.93
CA VAL A 109 11.62 -9.70 -15.61
C VAL A 109 11.34 -8.60 -14.61
N ILE A 110 12.13 -7.52 -14.63
CA ILE A 110 11.88 -6.36 -13.76
C ILE A 110 10.46 -5.81 -14.00
N GLU A 111 10.09 -5.60 -15.26
CA GLU A 111 8.75 -5.12 -15.61
C GLU A 111 7.65 -6.05 -15.07
N LYS A 112 7.85 -7.37 -15.16
CA LYS A 112 6.90 -8.35 -14.65
C LYS A 112 6.80 -8.33 -13.11
N LEU A 113 7.94 -8.21 -12.42
CA LEU A 113 8.02 -8.23 -10.96
C LEU A 113 7.55 -6.92 -10.31
N THR A 114 7.71 -5.79 -11.01
CA THR A 114 7.26 -4.48 -10.54
C THR A 114 5.80 -4.21 -10.85
N LYS A 115 5.18 -4.97 -11.77
CA LYS A 115 3.73 -4.88 -11.94
C LYS A 115 3.04 -5.36 -10.67
N PRO A 116 2.09 -4.59 -10.11
CA PRO A 116 1.29 -5.06 -8.99
C PRO A 116 0.60 -6.36 -9.39
N GLU A 117 0.71 -7.39 -8.56
CA GLU A 117 0.13 -8.74 -8.78
C GLU A 117 -1.39 -8.72 -8.91
N HIS A 118 -2.01 -7.63 -8.48
CA HIS A 118 -3.41 -7.32 -8.65
C HIS A 118 -3.52 -5.89 -9.18
N GLU A 119 -3.45 -5.72 -10.49
CA GLU A 119 -4.21 -4.64 -11.10
C GLU A 119 -5.68 -4.97 -10.84
N THR A 120 -6.21 -4.47 -9.75
CA THR A 120 -7.62 -4.54 -9.42
C THR A 120 -8.38 -3.52 -10.27
N GLU A 121 -8.25 -3.60 -11.60
CA GLU A 121 -9.08 -2.81 -12.50
C GLU A 121 -10.57 -2.99 -12.19
N GLU A 122 -10.96 -4.18 -11.74
CA GLU A 122 -12.33 -4.45 -11.33
C GLU A 122 -12.69 -3.75 -10.01
N TRP A 123 -11.79 -3.72 -9.04
CA TRP A 123 -12.00 -3.01 -7.77
C TRP A 123 -12.00 -1.51 -7.96
N ASP A 124 -11.16 -0.96 -8.82
CA ASP A 124 -11.17 0.46 -9.16
C ASP A 124 -12.47 0.87 -9.83
N LYS A 125 -12.98 0.08 -10.76
CA LYS A 125 -14.28 0.33 -11.40
C LYS A 125 -15.43 0.27 -10.39
N LEU A 126 -15.45 -0.74 -9.52
CA LEU A 126 -16.48 -0.90 -8.50
C LEU A 126 -16.43 0.23 -7.47
N THR A 127 -15.24 0.60 -7.02
CA THR A 127 -15.01 1.71 -6.10
C THR A 127 -15.44 3.03 -6.73
N THR A 128 -15.11 3.27 -7.98
CA THR A 128 -15.53 4.47 -8.72
C THR A 128 -17.04 4.56 -8.85
N ILE A 129 -17.71 3.45 -9.14
CA ILE A 129 -19.18 3.38 -9.23
C ILE A 129 -19.80 3.68 -7.85
N LEU A 130 -19.34 3.03 -6.79
CA LEU A 130 -19.84 3.24 -5.43
C LEU A 130 -19.64 4.68 -4.98
N PHE A 131 -18.46 5.26 -5.22
CA PHE A 131 -18.19 6.67 -4.92
C PHE A 131 -19.10 7.60 -5.70
N SER A 132 -19.34 7.33 -6.98
CA SER A 132 -20.23 8.13 -7.82
C SER A 132 -21.66 8.09 -7.30
N ILE A 133 -22.17 6.93 -6.92
CA ILE A 133 -23.50 6.77 -6.32
C ILE A 133 -23.59 7.52 -4.99
N ALA A 134 -22.60 7.34 -4.11
CA ALA A 134 -22.55 8.02 -2.83
C ALA A 134 -22.54 9.53 -3.00
N PHE A 135 -21.79 10.05 -3.95
CA PHE A 135 -21.72 11.47 -4.27
C PHE A 135 -23.06 12.03 -4.76
N VAL A 136 -23.74 11.31 -5.65
CA VAL A 136 -25.09 11.69 -6.12
C VAL A 136 -26.09 11.71 -4.97
N LEU A 137 -26.10 10.69 -4.10
CA LEU A 137 -26.96 10.65 -2.91
C LEU A 137 -26.66 11.80 -1.95
N PHE A 138 -25.40 12.17 -1.79
CA PHE A 138 -24.99 13.30 -0.99
C PHE A 138 -25.53 14.63 -1.55
N LEU A 139 -25.43 14.85 -2.86
CA LEU A 139 -26.01 16.03 -3.52
C LEU A 139 -27.53 16.09 -3.40
N LEU A 140 -28.21 14.95 -3.55
CA LEU A 140 -29.67 14.86 -3.33
C LEU A 140 -30.04 15.20 -1.89
N THR A 141 -29.28 14.74 -0.92
CA THR A 141 -29.51 15.06 0.50
C THR A 141 -29.40 16.55 0.76
N ILE A 142 -28.37 17.20 0.20
CA ILE A 142 -28.21 18.67 0.31
C ILE A 142 -29.39 19.39 -0.36
N TYR A 143 -29.78 18.97 -1.56
CA TYR A 143 -30.89 19.58 -2.30
C TYR A 143 -32.21 19.49 -1.52
N PHE A 144 -32.57 18.30 -1.06
CA PHE A 144 -33.81 18.11 -0.29
C PHE A 144 -33.79 18.84 1.07
N SER A 145 -32.64 18.87 1.73
CA SER A 145 -32.45 19.62 2.98
C SER A 145 -32.64 21.10 2.76
N ALA A 146 -32.04 21.68 1.74
CA ALA A 146 -32.20 23.10 1.40
C ALA A 146 -33.64 23.45 1.01
N ARG A 147 -34.28 22.60 0.19
CA ARG A 147 -35.69 22.78 -0.22
C ARG A 147 -36.64 22.73 0.97
N ASN A 148 -36.43 21.78 1.88
CA ASN A 148 -37.27 21.63 3.06
C ASN A 148 -37.10 22.81 4.03
N SER A 149 -35.86 23.27 4.22
CA SER A 149 -35.54 24.45 5.03
C SER A 149 -36.20 25.71 4.49
N ASN A 150 -36.16 25.92 3.18
CA ASN A 150 -36.81 27.07 2.54
C ASN A 150 -38.35 27.03 2.66
N LYS A 151 -38.94 25.83 2.59
CA LYS A 151 -40.37 25.65 2.79
C LYS A 151 -40.81 25.98 4.23
N ILE A 152 -40.05 25.56 5.22
CA ILE A 152 -40.31 25.90 6.64
C ILE A 152 -40.19 27.41 6.85
N LEU A 153 -39.17 28.03 6.27
CA LEU A 153 -39.00 29.49 6.37
C LEU A 153 -40.12 30.29 5.73
N SER A 154 -40.71 29.80 4.62
CA SER A 154 -41.86 30.47 4.00
C SER A 154 -43.10 30.37 4.83
N LEU A 155 -43.37 29.22 5.47
CA LEU A 155 -44.52 29.05 6.37
C LEU A 155 -44.43 29.94 7.61
N LEU A 156 -43.23 30.07 8.20
CA LEU A 156 -43.01 30.96 9.36
C LEU A 156 -43.14 32.47 9.04
N LYS A 157 -43.03 32.86 7.78
CA LYS A 157 -43.23 34.25 7.33
C LYS A 157 -44.71 34.58 7.08
N GLU A 158 -45.53 33.56 6.80
CA GLU A 158 -46.95 33.73 6.51
C GLU A 158 -47.79 33.86 7.79
N ASP A 159 -47.28 33.34 8.93
CA ASP A 159 -47.90 33.40 10.25
C ASP A 159 -47.55 34.65 11.07
N ASN A 160 -46.77 35.61 10.55
CA ASN A 160 -46.45 36.91 11.14
C ASN A 160 -46.96 38.06 10.28
#